data_99f8068d2d4a2424ef5f1e7fb2e240c2
#
_entry.id   99f8068d2d4a2424ef5f1e7fb2e240c2
#
_cell.length_a   1.000
_cell.length_b   1.000
_cell.length_c   1.000
_cell.angle_alpha   90.00
_cell.angle_beta   90.00
_cell.angle_gamma   90.00
#
_symmetry.space_group_name_H-M   'P 1'
#
loop_
_entity.id
_entity.type
_entity.pdbx_description
1 polymer ?
#
loop_
_entity_poly.entity_id
_entity_poly.type
_entity_poly.pdbx_seq_one_letter_code
_entity_poly.pdbx_strand_id
1 'polypeptide(L)'
;MADYLETKTPKLKSKTSSLLDDPMQSMRKGQKVFIVGLCGGQGGGKTKLSKVLSKNIPNSAIIEERNFFKALTTKRKLSAGDEPLVGEFGGYSKNRKLLLVELSNPKSYDYDKLYNTLKKLTDGETVRIRKFDEEEGIYSNEEEEINGEKISLVIVEGYFLFKNDKVRDLINLKIYSEVDDDIRLSRLLINENKFLNNNPVAFKYFFLIYEKYIKFSYEQYIAPTKQYANIILPNYTVNEDQTIEGDDTLELLITNLKNVTKFKKINNK
;
A
#
# COMPACT_ATOMS: atom_id res chain seq x y z
N MET A 1 -4.82 -39.50 3.12
CA MET A 1 -4.36 -38.20 3.67
C MET A 1 -3.46 -37.49 2.67
N ALA A 2 -3.87 -37.45 1.38
CA ALA A 2 -3.04 -36.93 0.27
C ALA A 2 -3.82 -36.00 -0.70
N ASP A 3 -4.99 -35.46 -0.33
CA ASP A 3 -5.87 -34.72 -1.27
C ASP A 3 -6.18 -33.28 -0.82
N TYR A 4 -5.25 -32.60 -0.17
CA TYR A 4 -5.49 -31.22 0.34
C TYR A 4 -4.59 -30.13 -0.28
N LEU A 5 -3.98 -30.38 -1.44
CA LEU A 5 -3.20 -29.38 -2.16
C LEU A 5 -3.63 -29.23 -3.62
N GLU A 6 -4.92 -29.07 -3.88
CA GLU A 6 -5.33 -28.38 -5.10
C GLU A 6 -5.12 -26.88 -4.90
N THR A 7 -3.97 -26.40 -5.32
CA THR A 7 -3.69 -24.98 -5.49
C THR A 7 -4.71 -24.41 -6.48
N LYS A 8 -5.69 -23.64 -5.99
CA LYS A 8 -6.60 -22.88 -6.83
C LYS A 8 -5.76 -21.86 -7.63
N THR A 9 -5.40 -22.23 -8.86
CA THR A 9 -4.89 -21.26 -9.84
C THR A 9 -5.89 -20.11 -9.94
N PRO A 10 -5.47 -18.84 -9.78
CA PRO A 10 -6.38 -17.71 -9.85
C PRO A 10 -7.00 -17.66 -11.24
N LYS A 11 -8.35 -17.67 -11.32
CA LYS A 11 -9.06 -17.42 -12.58
C LYS A 11 -8.81 -15.97 -12.98
N LEU A 12 -7.85 -15.75 -13.85
CA LEU A 12 -7.65 -14.47 -14.52
C LEU A 12 -8.95 -14.10 -15.26
N LYS A 13 -9.57 -12.98 -14.92
CA LYS A 13 -10.71 -12.46 -15.68
C LYS A 13 -10.22 -12.08 -17.08
N SER A 14 -10.98 -12.38 -18.14
CA SER A 14 -10.60 -12.22 -19.55
C SER A 14 -10.12 -10.81 -19.97
N LYS A 15 -10.43 -9.77 -19.19
CA LYS A 15 -9.89 -8.40 -19.37
C LYS A 15 -8.47 -8.20 -18.83
N THR A 16 -7.95 -9.17 -18.06
CA THR A 16 -6.63 -9.06 -17.40
C THR A 16 -5.52 -9.53 -18.33
N SER A 17 -5.78 -10.45 -19.26
CA SER A 17 -4.79 -10.93 -20.21
C SER A 17 -4.27 -9.79 -21.10
N SER A 18 -5.16 -8.95 -21.65
CA SER A 18 -4.75 -7.84 -22.53
C SER A 18 -3.92 -6.75 -21.83
N LEU A 19 -4.16 -6.51 -20.52
CA LEU A 19 -3.37 -5.53 -19.75
C LEU A 19 -1.99 -6.07 -19.35
N LEU A 20 -1.84 -7.40 -19.25
CA LEU A 20 -0.54 -8.03 -19.02
C LEU A 20 0.27 -8.13 -20.33
N ASP A 21 -0.42 -8.33 -21.47
CA ASP A 21 0.21 -8.41 -22.77
C ASP A 21 0.70 -7.05 -23.28
N ASP A 22 -0.07 -5.99 -23.02
CA ASP A 22 0.33 -4.62 -23.37
C ASP A 22 -0.17 -3.60 -22.31
N PRO A 23 0.60 -3.39 -21.24
CA PRO A 23 0.27 -2.43 -20.19
C PRO A 23 0.12 -0.99 -20.69
N MET A 24 0.75 -0.66 -21.83
CA MET A 24 0.71 0.70 -22.39
C MET A 24 -0.68 1.11 -22.88
N GLN A 25 -1.56 0.15 -23.22
CA GLN A 25 -2.93 0.44 -23.61
C GLN A 25 -3.75 1.14 -22.51
N SER A 26 -3.34 1.00 -21.24
CA SER A 26 -3.98 1.69 -20.11
C SER A 26 -3.51 3.12 -19.90
N MET A 27 -2.46 3.57 -20.60
CA MET A 27 -1.98 4.95 -20.49
C MET A 27 -2.89 5.91 -21.23
N ARG A 28 -3.12 7.08 -20.63
CA ARG A 28 -3.88 8.17 -21.25
C ARG A 28 -3.03 8.89 -22.29
N LYS A 29 -3.68 9.49 -23.29
CA LYS A 29 -2.98 10.31 -24.27
C LYS A 29 -2.19 11.44 -23.57
N GLY A 30 -0.89 11.50 -23.83
CA GLY A 30 0.02 12.50 -23.24
C GLY A 30 0.54 12.15 -21.84
N GLN A 31 0.13 11.02 -21.26
CA GLN A 31 0.65 10.57 -19.97
C GLN A 31 2.12 10.17 -20.08
N LYS A 32 2.99 10.74 -19.23
CA LYS A 32 4.44 10.50 -19.24
C LYS A 32 4.91 9.42 -18.27
N VAL A 33 4.19 9.20 -17.18
CA VAL A 33 4.58 8.24 -16.11
C VAL A 33 3.47 7.22 -15.92
N PHE A 34 3.83 5.94 -15.96
CA PHE A 34 2.90 4.84 -15.70
C PHE A 34 2.70 4.67 -14.18
N ILE A 35 1.45 4.52 -13.71
CA ILE A 35 1.15 4.38 -12.30
C ILE A 35 0.68 2.95 -12.00
N VAL A 36 1.42 2.26 -11.12
CA VAL A 36 1.04 0.99 -10.51
C VAL A 36 0.51 1.26 -9.12
N GLY A 37 -0.70 0.83 -8.80
CA GLY A 37 -1.27 0.91 -7.47
C GLY A 37 -1.23 -0.43 -6.75
N LEU A 38 -0.64 -0.46 -5.55
CA LEU A 38 -0.64 -1.60 -4.65
C LEU A 38 -1.59 -1.33 -3.48
N CYS A 39 -2.71 -2.04 -3.43
CA CYS A 39 -3.69 -1.93 -2.35
C CYS A 39 -3.82 -3.25 -1.59
N GLY A 40 -4.26 -3.21 -0.34
CA GLY A 40 -4.46 -4.38 0.50
C GLY A 40 -4.39 -4.05 1.98
N GLY A 41 -4.73 -5.01 2.84
CA GLY A 41 -4.77 -4.83 4.30
C GLY A 41 -3.41 -4.52 4.94
N GLN A 42 -3.47 -4.03 6.16
CA GLN A 42 -2.28 -3.94 7.03
C GLN A 42 -1.70 -5.36 7.21
N GLY A 43 -0.38 -5.48 7.29
CA GLY A 43 0.29 -6.80 7.31
C GLY A 43 0.31 -7.53 5.95
N GLY A 44 -0.28 -6.95 4.89
CA GLY A 44 -0.35 -7.56 3.55
C GLY A 44 0.95 -7.54 2.75
N GLY A 45 2.08 -7.04 3.26
CA GLY A 45 3.39 -7.10 2.60
C GLY A 45 3.61 -6.09 1.48
N LYS A 46 2.71 -5.12 1.27
CA LYS A 46 2.79 -4.12 0.18
C LYS A 46 4.14 -3.41 0.10
N THR A 47 4.66 -2.92 1.21
CA THR A 47 5.95 -2.20 1.26
C THR A 47 7.14 -3.07 0.87
N LYS A 48 7.11 -4.37 1.20
CA LYS A 48 8.13 -5.30 0.71
C LYS A 48 7.99 -5.50 -0.79
N LEU A 49 6.77 -5.70 -1.27
CA LEU A 49 6.47 -5.89 -2.70
C LEU A 49 6.85 -4.65 -3.52
N SER A 50 6.50 -3.43 -3.07
CA SER A 50 6.86 -2.20 -3.78
C SER A 50 8.38 -2.03 -3.93
N LYS A 51 9.15 -2.40 -2.90
CA LYS A 51 10.62 -2.41 -2.94
C LYS A 51 11.17 -3.43 -3.94
N VAL A 52 10.61 -4.66 -3.97
CA VAL A 52 10.99 -5.68 -4.96
C VAL A 52 10.70 -5.22 -6.37
N LEU A 53 9.51 -4.67 -6.62
CA LEU A 53 9.16 -4.15 -7.93
C LEU A 53 10.11 -3.03 -8.34
N SER A 54 10.37 -2.05 -7.47
CA SER A 54 11.24 -0.92 -7.77
C SER A 54 12.69 -1.34 -8.02
N LYS A 55 13.21 -2.31 -7.25
CA LYS A 55 14.55 -2.88 -7.47
C LYS A 55 14.70 -3.51 -8.86
N ASN A 56 13.64 -4.14 -9.35
CA ASN A 56 13.65 -4.86 -10.63
C ASN A 56 13.22 -4.00 -11.82
N ILE A 57 12.61 -2.85 -11.61
CA ILE A 57 12.09 -1.97 -12.66
C ILE A 57 12.90 -0.66 -12.69
N PRO A 58 13.76 -0.46 -13.69
CA PRO A 58 14.59 0.73 -13.76
C PRO A 58 13.74 2.00 -13.96
N ASN A 59 14.23 3.14 -13.46
CA ASN A 59 13.56 4.44 -13.54
C ASN A 59 12.15 4.40 -12.92
N SER A 60 12.00 3.69 -11.81
CA SER A 60 10.78 3.66 -11.00
C SER A 60 10.96 4.46 -9.69
N ALA A 61 9.86 4.98 -9.17
CA ALA A 61 9.80 5.60 -7.84
C ALA A 61 8.67 4.98 -7.02
N ILE A 62 8.79 5.01 -5.69
CA ILE A 62 7.77 4.53 -4.76
C ILE A 62 7.14 5.74 -4.08
N ILE A 63 5.81 5.75 -4.01
CA ILE A 63 5.03 6.72 -3.23
C ILE A 63 4.15 5.95 -2.27
N GLU A 64 4.25 6.27 -0.99
CA GLU A 64 3.45 5.65 0.05
C GLU A 64 2.26 6.54 0.41
N GLU A 65 1.05 6.00 0.46
CA GLU A 65 -0.17 6.72 0.86
C GLU A 65 0.00 7.41 2.21
N ARG A 66 0.75 6.78 3.15
CA ARG A 66 1.02 7.36 4.47
C ARG A 66 1.80 8.68 4.42
N ASN A 67 2.51 8.98 3.33
CA ASN A 67 3.16 10.28 3.14
C ASN A 67 2.15 11.44 2.94
N PHE A 68 0.87 11.11 2.83
CA PHE A 68 -0.27 12.05 2.76
C PHE A 68 -1.19 11.96 3.98
N PHE A 69 -0.69 11.37 5.06
CA PHE A 69 -1.40 11.29 6.32
C PHE A 69 -1.55 12.71 6.92
N LYS A 70 -2.74 13.04 7.38
CA LYS A 70 -2.96 14.33 8.06
C LYS A 70 -2.35 14.24 9.43
N ALA A 71 -1.39 15.12 9.74
CA ALA A 71 -0.71 15.13 11.04
C ALA A 71 -1.72 15.03 12.20
N LEU A 72 -1.37 14.25 13.22
CA LEU A 72 -2.14 14.14 14.45
C LEU A 72 -2.24 15.53 15.08
N THR A 73 -3.34 16.23 14.85
CA THR A 73 -3.58 17.48 15.56
C THR A 73 -4.01 17.13 16.97
N THR A 74 -3.30 17.66 17.96
CA THR A 74 -3.60 17.52 19.40
C THR A 74 -5.03 17.91 19.80
N LYS A 75 -5.82 18.43 18.87
CA LYS A 75 -7.21 18.88 19.05
C LYS A 75 -8.28 17.93 18.49
N ARG A 76 -7.91 16.80 17.86
CA ARG A 76 -8.94 15.85 17.43
C ARG A 76 -9.51 15.13 18.66
N LYS A 77 -10.64 15.63 19.17
CA LYS A 77 -11.46 14.88 20.10
C LYS A 77 -11.90 13.61 19.38
N LEU A 78 -11.66 12.46 20.00
CA LEU A 78 -12.26 11.19 19.59
C LEU A 78 -13.76 11.44 19.40
N SER A 79 -14.35 10.93 18.34
CA SER A 79 -15.78 11.10 18.04
C SER A 79 -16.59 10.59 19.25
N ALA A 80 -17.71 11.28 19.55
CA ALA A 80 -18.61 10.88 20.63
C ALA A 80 -19.06 9.42 20.41
N GLY A 81 -18.69 8.52 21.33
CA GLY A 81 -18.86 7.07 21.21
C GLY A 81 -17.55 6.29 21.29
N ASP A 82 -16.43 6.92 21.02
CA ASP A 82 -15.12 6.38 21.32
C ASP A 82 -14.77 6.75 22.77
N GLU A 83 -15.25 5.94 23.72
CA GLU A 83 -14.79 6.09 25.10
C GLU A 83 -13.27 6.04 25.10
N PRO A 84 -12.58 7.01 25.72
CA PRO A 84 -11.16 6.87 25.93
C PRO A 84 -11.01 5.58 26.75
N LEU A 85 -10.29 4.60 26.20
CA LEU A 85 -9.78 3.51 27.02
C LEU A 85 -8.84 4.17 28.04
N VAL A 86 -9.46 4.69 29.14
CA VAL A 86 -8.77 5.41 30.21
C VAL A 86 -8.12 4.36 31.08
N GLY A 87 -6.78 4.35 31.15
CA GLY A 87 -6.00 3.46 32.00
C GLY A 87 -4.54 3.48 31.63
N GLU A 88 -3.69 3.10 32.55
CA GLU A 88 -2.28 2.83 32.26
C GLU A 88 -2.18 1.60 31.34
N PHE A 89 -1.71 1.80 30.14
CA PHE A 89 -1.69 0.81 29.05
C PHE A 89 -0.46 -0.11 29.12
N GLY A 90 0.07 -0.38 30.29
CA GLY A 90 1.18 -1.33 30.45
C GLY A 90 2.40 -1.01 29.56
N GLY A 91 2.70 0.29 29.34
CA GLY A 91 3.80 0.72 28.47
C GLY A 91 3.44 0.94 26.99
N TYR A 92 2.25 0.52 26.54
CA TYR A 92 1.78 0.82 25.18
C TYR A 92 1.37 2.29 25.10
N SER A 93 2.14 3.12 24.42
CA SER A 93 1.96 4.57 24.50
C SER A 93 0.63 5.02 23.92
N LYS A 94 0.04 6.06 24.54
CA LYS A 94 -1.18 6.70 24.03
C LYS A 94 -1.03 7.17 22.58
N ASN A 95 0.16 7.65 22.20
CA ASN A 95 0.45 8.10 20.85
C ASN A 95 0.44 6.95 19.85
N ARG A 96 1.01 5.78 20.18
CA ARG A 96 1.01 4.60 19.30
C ARG A 96 -0.40 4.10 19.06
N LYS A 97 -1.23 4.03 20.13
CA LYS A 97 -2.64 3.68 20.02
C LYS A 97 -3.38 4.62 19.06
N LEU A 98 -3.26 5.94 19.30
CA LEU A 98 -3.94 6.94 18.48
C LEU A 98 -3.49 6.85 17.02
N LEU A 99 -2.22 6.61 16.81
CA LEU A 99 -1.65 6.46 15.46
C LEU A 99 -2.26 5.25 14.73
N LEU A 100 -2.33 4.08 15.37
CA LEU A 100 -2.92 2.89 14.74
C LEU A 100 -4.41 3.09 14.39
N VAL A 101 -5.17 3.75 15.28
CA VAL A 101 -6.58 4.09 15.04
C VAL A 101 -6.70 5.03 13.84
N GLU A 102 -5.91 6.08 13.79
CA GLU A 102 -5.97 7.08 12.73
C GLU A 102 -5.46 6.52 11.40
N LEU A 103 -4.40 5.71 11.40
CA LEU A 103 -3.92 5.02 10.20
C LEU A 103 -4.97 4.05 9.62
N SER A 104 -5.89 3.57 10.45
CA SER A 104 -7.00 2.71 10.04
C SER A 104 -8.23 3.50 9.53
N ASN A 105 -8.15 4.83 9.48
CA ASN A 105 -9.25 5.68 9.07
C ASN A 105 -8.98 6.35 7.72
N PRO A 106 -9.76 6.07 6.65
CA PRO A 106 -9.53 6.67 5.35
C PRO A 106 -9.65 8.21 5.34
N LYS A 107 -10.38 8.81 6.30
CA LYS A 107 -10.49 10.27 6.44
C LYS A 107 -9.22 10.94 6.94
N SER A 108 -8.29 10.16 7.48
CA SER A 108 -7.01 10.66 7.99
C SER A 108 -5.97 10.93 6.89
N TYR A 109 -6.31 10.69 5.63
CA TYR A 109 -5.44 10.91 4.49
C TYR A 109 -5.90 12.08 3.64
N ASP A 110 -4.94 12.81 3.07
CA ASP A 110 -5.17 13.91 2.12
C ASP A 110 -5.13 13.39 0.68
N TYR A 111 -6.27 12.89 0.22
CA TYR A 111 -6.39 12.35 -1.14
C TYR A 111 -6.33 13.40 -2.24
N ASP A 112 -6.69 14.64 -1.96
CA ASP A 112 -6.54 15.71 -2.96
C ASP A 112 -5.06 16.03 -3.18
N LYS A 113 -4.26 16.05 -2.11
CA LYS A 113 -2.80 16.20 -2.22
C LYS A 113 -2.17 14.99 -2.94
N LEU A 114 -2.55 13.76 -2.59
CA LEU A 114 -2.09 12.54 -3.27
C LEU A 114 -2.46 12.57 -4.76
N TYR A 115 -3.71 12.87 -5.09
CA TYR A 115 -4.17 12.98 -6.47
C TYR A 115 -3.35 14.01 -7.25
N ASN A 116 -3.19 15.22 -6.71
CA ASN A 116 -2.45 16.29 -7.37
C ASN A 116 -0.98 15.91 -7.57
N THR A 117 -0.37 15.22 -6.60
CA THR A 117 1.00 14.72 -6.71
C THR A 117 1.14 13.71 -7.85
N LEU A 118 0.25 12.72 -7.90
CA LEU A 118 0.25 11.71 -8.98
C LEU A 118 -0.05 12.35 -10.35
N LYS A 119 -0.97 13.30 -10.40
CA LYS A 119 -1.31 14.02 -11.64
C LYS A 119 -0.12 14.79 -12.19
N LYS A 120 0.59 15.54 -11.36
CA LYS A 120 1.83 16.24 -11.75
C LYS A 120 2.86 15.28 -12.33
N LEU A 121 3.08 14.13 -11.70
CA LEU A 121 3.99 13.13 -12.22
C LEU A 121 3.53 12.56 -13.58
N THR A 122 2.21 12.34 -13.77
CA THR A 122 1.70 11.91 -15.09
C THR A 122 1.95 12.94 -16.18
N ASP A 123 2.02 14.21 -15.84
CA ASP A 123 2.32 15.32 -16.75
C ASP A 123 3.85 15.53 -16.92
N GLY A 124 4.68 14.78 -16.17
CA GLY A 124 6.14 14.84 -16.21
C GLY A 124 6.75 15.88 -15.28
N GLU A 125 5.96 16.50 -14.43
CA GLU A 125 6.44 17.51 -13.49
C GLU A 125 7.24 16.88 -12.34
N THR A 126 8.11 17.67 -11.71
CA THR A 126 8.82 17.31 -10.49
C THR A 126 7.94 17.55 -9.28
N VAL A 127 7.92 16.59 -8.34
CA VAL A 127 7.21 16.71 -7.07
C VAL A 127 8.16 16.54 -5.89
N ARG A 128 7.80 17.12 -4.74
CA ARG A 128 8.51 16.97 -3.48
C ARG A 128 7.58 16.39 -2.43
N ILE A 129 8.04 15.34 -1.75
CA ILE A 129 7.23 14.56 -0.81
C ILE A 129 8.03 14.36 0.46
N ARG A 130 7.42 14.67 1.61
CA ARG A 130 7.99 14.33 2.93
C ARG A 130 7.58 12.92 3.29
N LYS A 131 8.53 12.13 3.77
CA LYS A 131 8.26 10.78 4.27
C LYS A 131 7.61 10.86 5.65
N PHE A 132 6.59 10.05 5.85
CA PHE A 132 5.96 9.87 7.15
C PHE A 132 6.59 8.68 7.86
N ASP A 133 7.15 8.91 9.03
CA ASP A 133 7.62 7.86 9.93
C ASP A 133 6.45 7.31 10.73
N GLU A 134 6.05 6.08 10.43
CA GLU A 134 4.93 5.42 11.10
C GLU A 134 5.28 4.99 12.54
N GLU A 135 6.55 4.87 12.88
CA GLU A 135 6.97 4.50 14.23
C GLU A 135 6.89 5.70 15.16
N GLU A 136 7.44 6.82 14.73
CA GLU A 136 7.45 8.07 15.49
C GLU A 136 6.17 8.88 15.33
N GLY A 137 5.38 8.62 14.27
CA GLY A 137 4.15 9.35 13.97
C GLY A 137 4.38 10.79 13.47
N ILE A 138 5.53 11.05 12.90
CA ILE A 138 5.96 12.38 12.43
C ILE A 138 6.43 12.35 10.98
N TYR A 139 6.50 13.51 10.36
CA TYR A 139 7.12 13.68 9.06
C TYR A 139 8.61 13.93 9.15
N SER A 140 9.38 13.37 8.21
CA SER A 140 10.80 13.72 8.05
C SER A 140 10.96 15.22 7.81
N ASN A 141 12.11 15.76 8.21
CA ASN A 141 12.45 17.16 7.89
C ASN A 141 12.87 17.34 6.44
N GLU A 142 13.31 16.26 5.78
CA GLU A 142 13.76 16.26 4.40
C GLU A 142 12.63 15.91 3.46
N GLU A 143 12.64 16.53 2.27
CA GLU A 143 11.74 16.22 1.17
C GLU A 143 12.48 15.36 0.15
N GLU A 144 11.85 14.27 -0.28
CA GLU A 144 12.30 13.50 -1.43
C GLU A 144 11.78 14.14 -2.72
N GLU A 145 12.69 14.44 -3.64
CA GLU A 145 12.35 14.97 -4.96
C GLU A 145 12.22 13.83 -5.97
N ILE A 146 11.06 13.77 -6.63
CA ILE A 146 10.78 12.82 -7.70
C ILE A 146 10.57 13.59 -9.00
N ASN A 147 11.45 13.41 -9.97
CA ASN A 147 11.38 14.09 -11.26
C ASN A 147 10.60 13.23 -12.27
N GLY A 148 9.41 13.69 -12.67
CA GLY A 148 8.52 12.96 -13.58
C GLY A 148 9.10 12.73 -14.98
N GLU A 149 10.04 13.55 -15.43
CA GLU A 149 10.70 13.31 -16.73
C GLU A 149 11.75 12.20 -16.66
N LYS A 150 12.41 12.04 -15.50
CA LYS A 150 13.45 11.02 -15.31
C LYS A 150 12.91 9.63 -15.00
N ILE A 151 11.68 9.53 -14.48
CA ILE A 151 11.06 8.25 -14.15
C ILE A 151 10.08 7.81 -15.25
N SER A 152 9.92 6.51 -15.39
CA SER A 152 8.95 5.89 -16.30
C SER A 152 7.74 5.32 -15.58
N LEU A 153 7.91 4.98 -14.32
CA LEU A 153 6.91 4.28 -13.53
C LEU A 153 6.91 4.76 -12.08
N VAL A 154 5.72 4.92 -11.53
CA VAL A 154 5.49 5.15 -10.10
C VAL A 154 4.71 3.97 -9.53
N ILE A 155 5.20 3.43 -8.42
CA ILE A 155 4.50 2.45 -7.59
C ILE A 155 3.89 3.23 -6.44
N VAL A 156 2.58 3.36 -6.40
CA VAL A 156 1.87 3.95 -5.26
C VAL A 156 1.29 2.83 -4.41
N GLU A 157 1.66 2.78 -3.12
CA GLU A 157 1.17 1.77 -2.19
C GLU A 157 0.33 2.38 -1.07
N GLY A 158 -0.71 1.67 -0.65
CA GLY A 158 -1.56 2.13 0.45
C GLY A 158 -2.67 1.17 0.84
N TYR A 159 -3.42 1.58 1.86
CA TYR A 159 -4.55 0.79 2.35
C TYR A 159 -5.86 1.14 1.61
N PHE A 160 -6.05 2.42 1.28
CA PHE A 160 -7.32 2.94 0.79
C PHE A 160 -7.26 3.50 -0.63
N LEU A 161 -6.17 3.27 -1.36
CA LEU A 161 -5.95 3.81 -2.71
C LEU A 161 -7.11 3.56 -3.66
N PHE A 162 -7.69 2.36 -3.60
CA PHE A 162 -8.78 2.00 -4.52
C PHE A 162 -10.16 2.46 -4.01
N LYS A 163 -10.24 2.99 -2.79
CA LYS A 163 -11.47 3.57 -2.25
C LYS A 163 -11.74 4.97 -2.81
N ASN A 164 -10.69 5.75 -3.05
CA ASN A 164 -10.84 7.10 -3.61
C ASN A 164 -10.91 7.03 -5.14
N ASP A 165 -12.03 7.44 -5.72
CA ASP A 165 -12.31 7.32 -7.15
C ASP A 165 -11.30 8.11 -7.99
N LYS A 166 -11.00 9.36 -7.61
CA LYS A 166 -10.06 10.22 -8.33
C LYS A 166 -8.65 9.60 -8.39
N VAL A 167 -8.15 9.11 -7.25
CA VAL A 167 -6.85 8.45 -7.18
C VAL A 167 -6.87 7.13 -7.96
N ARG A 168 -7.91 6.32 -7.76
CA ARG A 168 -8.07 5.03 -8.45
C ARG A 168 -8.08 5.18 -9.97
N ASP A 169 -8.69 6.25 -10.48
CA ASP A 169 -8.78 6.51 -11.91
C ASP A 169 -7.44 6.93 -12.51
N LEU A 170 -6.50 7.48 -11.74
CA LEU A 170 -5.14 7.75 -12.23
C LEU A 170 -4.29 6.48 -12.37
N ILE A 171 -4.62 5.41 -11.64
CA ILE A 171 -3.83 4.18 -11.60
C ILE A 171 -4.06 3.36 -12.88
N ASN A 172 -2.97 3.09 -13.61
CA ASN A 172 -3.00 2.32 -14.84
C ASN A 172 -3.11 0.80 -14.56
N LEU A 173 -2.37 0.29 -13.57
CA LEU A 173 -2.41 -1.10 -13.17
C LEU A 173 -2.69 -1.20 -11.66
N LYS A 174 -3.78 -1.84 -11.32
CA LYS A 174 -4.27 -2.00 -9.94
C LYS A 174 -3.97 -3.41 -9.46
N ILE A 175 -3.11 -3.54 -8.46
CA ILE A 175 -2.71 -4.81 -7.85
C ILE A 175 -3.26 -4.85 -6.43
N TYR A 176 -4.01 -5.88 -6.11
CA TYR A 176 -4.50 -6.12 -4.76
C TYR A 176 -3.70 -7.25 -4.10
N SER A 177 -3.09 -6.92 -2.96
CA SER A 177 -2.40 -7.90 -2.11
C SER A 177 -3.43 -8.60 -1.23
N GLU A 178 -3.72 -9.85 -1.54
CA GLU A 178 -4.64 -10.70 -0.79
C GLU A 178 -3.84 -11.63 0.12
N VAL A 179 -3.89 -11.37 1.42
CA VAL A 179 -3.21 -12.17 2.45
C VAL A 179 -4.23 -12.54 3.52
N ASP A 180 -4.22 -13.80 3.94
CA ASP A 180 -5.16 -14.32 4.93
C ASP A 180 -5.06 -13.55 6.25
N ASP A 181 -6.19 -13.44 6.95
CA ASP A 181 -6.33 -12.57 8.12
C ASP A 181 -5.40 -12.96 9.27
N ASP A 182 -5.19 -14.25 9.48
CA ASP A 182 -4.28 -14.79 10.50
C ASP A 182 -2.81 -14.49 10.18
N ILE A 183 -2.42 -14.60 8.91
CA ILE A 183 -1.07 -14.22 8.44
C ILE A 183 -0.87 -12.72 8.61
N ARG A 184 -1.85 -11.89 8.25
CA ARG A 184 -1.76 -10.44 8.43
C ARG A 184 -1.65 -10.05 9.90
N LEU A 185 -2.47 -10.68 10.76
CA LEU A 185 -2.42 -10.46 12.21
C LEU A 185 -1.06 -10.86 12.80
N SER A 186 -0.53 -12.02 12.40
CA SER A 186 0.79 -12.49 12.84
C SER A 186 1.89 -11.50 12.46
N ARG A 187 1.88 -10.99 11.23
CA ARG A 187 2.83 -9.98 10.75
C ARG A 187 2.69 -8.64 11.51
N LEU A 188 1.47 -8.24 11.82
CA LEU A 188 1.21 -7.04 12.63
C LEU A 188 1.76 -7.20 14.04
N LEU A 189 1.53 -8.35 14.69
CA LEU A 189 2.08 -8.63 16.01
C LEU A 189 3.62 -8.58 16.03
N ILE A 190 4.27 -9.15 15.02
CA ILE A 190 5.74 -9.09 14.88
C ILE A 190 6.20 -7.62 14.76
N ASN A 191 5.53 -6.82 13.94
CA ASN A 191 5.89 -5.41 13.76
C ASN A 191 5.64 -4.57 15.02
N GLU A 192 4.60 -4.89 15.79
CA GLU A 192 4.26 -4.19 17.04
C GLU A 192 5.04 -4.69 18.26
N ASN A 193 5.77 -5.81 18.16
CA ASN A 193 6.42 -6.47 19.30
C ASN A 193 7.29 -5.52 20.13
N LYS A 194 8.02 -4.61 19.50
CA LYS A 194 8.86 -3.60 20.18
C LYS A 194 8.05 -2.64 21.07
N PHE A 195 6.78 -2.36 20.72
CA PHE A 195 5.88 -1.52 21.51
C PHE A 195 5.12 -2.31 22.55
N LEU A 196 4.93 -3.62 22.33
CA LEU A 196 4.22 -4.51 23.25
C LEU A 196 5.10 -4.93 24.43
N ASN A 197 6.43 -4.95 24.23
CA ASN A 197 7.45 -5.18 25.27
C ASN A 197 7.13 -6.37 26.20
N ASN A 198 6.62 -7.49 25.64
CA ASN A 198 6.20 -8.70 26.37
C ASN A 198 5.18 -8.43 27.52
N ASN A 199 4.47 -7.32 27.48
CA ASN A 199 3.52 -6.95 28.50
C ASN A 199 2.11 -7.47 28.16
N PRO A 200 1.50 -8.36 28.97
CA PRO A 200 0.17 -8.92 28.71
C PRO A 200 -0.94 -7.87 28.60
N VAL A 201 -0.80 -6.76 29.32
CA VAL A 201 -1.77 -5.67 29.28
C VAL A 201 -1.67 -4.94 27.94
N ALA A 202 -0.45 -4.68 27.43
CA ALA A 202 -0.24 -4.09 26.12
C ALA A 202 -0.79 -4.98 24.99
N PHE A 203 -0.59 -6.31 25.08
CA PHE A 203 -1.20 -7.26 24.14
C PHE A 203 -2.72 -7.19 24.14
N LYS A 204 -3.35 -7.17 25.31
CA LYS A 204 -4.82 -7.04 25.43
C LYS A 204 -5.31 -5.78 24.71
N TYR A 205 -4.64 -4.64 24.91
CA TYR A 205 -5.01 -3.38 24.25
C TYR A 205 -4.78 -3.42 22.73
N PHE A 206 -3.68 -4.03 22.27
CA PHE A 206 -3.45 -4.22 20.85
C PHE A 206 -4.60 -5.00 20.20
N PHE A 207 -5.05 -6.10 20.78
CA PHE A 207 -6.15 -6.88 20.24
C PHE A 207 -7.48 -6.10 20.23
N LEU A 208 -7.75 -5.28 21.23
CA LEU A 208 -8.93 -4.39 21.22
C LEU A 208 -8.86 -3.36 20.08
N ILE A 209 -7.66 -2.78 19.82
CA ILE A 209 -7.45 -1.86 18.70
C ILE A 209 -7.58 -2.61 17.37
N TYR A 210 -6.97 -3.79 17.26
CA TYR A 210 -7.05 -4.61 16.07
C TYR A 210 -8.51 -4.92 15.71
N GLU A 211 -9.28 -5.44 16.65
CA GLU A 211 -10.68 -5.82 16.42
C GLU A 211 -11.54 -4.61 16.06
N LYS A 212 -11.47 -3.56 16.87
CA LYS A 212 -12.37 -2.40 16.77
C LYS A 212 -12.02 -1.50 15.58
N TYR A 213 -10.74 -1.37 15.20
CA TYR A 213 -10.32 -0.40 14.21
C TYR A 213 -9.63 -1.04 12.98
N ILE A 214 -8.63 -1.89 13.17
CA ILE A 214 -7.83 -2.42 12.06
C ILE A 214 -8.66 -3.41 11.24
N LYS A 215 -9.24 -4.42 11.88
CA LYS A 215 -10.09 -5.44 11.25
C LYS A 215 -11.34 -4.81 10.66
N PHE A 216 -12.03 -3.98 11.45
CA PHE A 216 -13.21 -3.24 10.98
C PHE A 216 -12.90 -2.41 9.73
N SER A 217 -11.79 -1.67 9.74
CA SER A 217 -11.36 -0.85 8.59
C SER A 217 -11.08 -1.72 7.36
N TYR A 218 -10.43 -2.85 7.55
CA TYR A 218 -10.17 -3.79 6.45
C TYR A 218 -11.47 -4.29 5.82
N GLU A 219 -12.40 -4.77 6.63
CA GLU A 219 -13.67 -5.33 6.16
C GLU A 219 -14.56 -4.27 5.49
N GLN A 220 -14.61 -3.05 6.04
CA GLN A 220 -15.49 -2.00 5.55
C GLN A 220 -14.92 -1.20 4.38
N TYR A 221 -13.61 -0.98 4.34
CA TYR A 221 -13.02 -0.01 3.41
C TYR A 221 -12.00 -0.60 2.46
N ILE A 222 -11.30 -1.68 2.82
CA ILE A 222 -10.19 -2.21 2.04
C ILE A 222 -10.63 -3.45 1.23
N ALA A 223 -11.15 -4.48 1.90
CA ALA A 223 -11.56 -5.73 1.25
C ALA A 223 -12.55 -5.52 0.09
N PRO A 224 -13.58 -4.65 0.20
CA PRO A 224 -14.50 -4.42 -0.91
C PRO A 224 -13.83 -3.84 -2.15
N THR A 225 -12.68 -3.17 -2.00
CA THR A 225 -11.97 -2.54 -3.13
C THR A 225 -11.23 -3.55 -4.02
N LYS A 226 -11.10 -4.79 -3.58
CA LYS A 226 -10.56 -5.90 -4.37
C LYS A 226 -11.25 -6.03 -5.74
N GLN A 227 -12.53 -5.69 -5.83
CA GLN A 227 -13.28 -5.71 -7.09
C GLN A 227 -12.70 -4.80 -8.19
N TYR A 228 -11.95 -3.76 -7.83
CA TYR A 228 -11.33 -2.82 -8.76
C TYR A 228 -9.95 -3.28 -9.24
N ALA A 229 -9.39 -4.34 -8.63
CA ALA A 229 -8.07 -4.82 -8.99
C ALA A 229 -8.04 -5.45 -10.39
N ASN A 230 -6.96 -5.18 -11.12
CA ASN A 230 -6.64 -5.89 -12.36
C ASN A 230 -5.97 -7.23 -12.04
N ILE A 231 -5.12 -7.24 -11.00
CA ILE A 231 -4.38 -8.41 -10.52
C ILE A 231 -4.63 -8.58 -9.03
N ILE A 232 -4.85 -9.80 -8.60
CA ILE A 232 -4.89 -10.19 -7.19
C ILE A 232 -3.71 -11.12 -6.95
N LEU A 233 -2.83 -10.72 -6.02
CA LEU A 233 -1.68 -11.52 -5.60
C LEU A 233 -2.03 -12.19 -4.26
N PRO A 234 -2.23 -13.53 -4.25
CA PRO A 234 -2.59 -14.24 -3.03
C PRO A 234 -1.34 -14.61 -2.21
N ASN A 235 -1.41 -14.47 -0.89
CA ASN A 235 -0.51 -15.03 0.12
C ASN A 235 0.99 -15.11 -0.24
N TYR A 236 1.50 -14.15 -1.00
CA TYR A 236 2.90 -14.15 -1.39
C TYR A 236 3.83 -13.89 -0.19
N THR A 237 5.02 -14.49 -0.23
CA THR A 237 6.09 -14.28 0.74
C THR A 237 7.25 -13.56 0.05
N VAL A 238 7.77 -12.52 0.68
CA VAL A 238 8.98 -11.83 0.26
C VAL A 238 10.06 -12.17 1.27
N ASN A 239 11.14 -12.82 0.81
CA ASN A 239 12.28 -13.21 1.61
C ASN A 239 13.11 -12.00 2.08
N GLU A 240 14.04 -12.20 3.01
CA GLU A 240 14.91 -11.13 3.53
C GLU A 240 15.81 -10.52 2.46
N ASP A 241 16.27 -11.32 1.49
CA ASP A 241 17.05 -10.87 0.33
C ASP A 241 16.23 -10.14 -0.74
N GLN A 242 14.94 -9.91 -0.48
CA GLN A 242 13.97 -9.31 -1.40
C GLN A 242 13.69 -10.16 -2.65
N THR A 243 13.92 -11.44 -2.59
CA THR A 243 13.40 -12.42 -3.57
C THR A 243 12.00 -12.85 -3.19
N ILE A 244 11.27 -13.38 -4.15
CA ILE A 244 9.93 -13.92 -3.96
C ILE A 244 9.99 -15.39 -4.33
N GLU A 245 9.57 -16.24 -3.41
CA GLU A 245 9.50 -17.66 -3.69
C GLU A 245 8.29 -18.00 -4.55
N GLY A 246 8.56 -18.63 -5.69
CA GLY A 246 7.64 -19.51 -6.38
C GLY A 246 6.41 -18.87 -7.00
N ASP A 247 6.42 -17.57 -7.34
CA ASP A 247 5.27 -16.95 -7.99
C ASP A 247 5.60 -16.52 -9.44
N ASP A 248 5.35 -17.43 -10.39
CA ASP A 248 5.47 -17.16 -11.83
C ASP A 248 4.67 -15.90 -12.24
N THR A 249 3.57 -15.62 -11.55
CA THR A 249 2.72 -14.44 -11.79
C THR A 249 3.49 -13.16 -11.55
N LEU A 250 4.33 -13.14 -10.52
CA LEU A 250 5.09 -11.96 -10.17
C LEU A 250 6.29 -11.75 -11.10
N GLU A 251 6.96 -12.82 -11.52
CA GLU A 251 8.01 -12.74 -12.55
C GLU A 251 7.45 -12.22 -13.87
N LEU A 252 6.28 -12.71 -14.26
CA LEU A 252 5.56 -12.22 -15.44
C LEU A 252 5.20 -10.75 -15.30
N LEU A 253 4.69 -10.34 -14.13
CA LEU A 253 4.37 -8.94 -13.83
C LEU A 253 5.59 -8.05 -13.94
N ILE A 254 6.71 -8.43 -13.34
CA ILE A 254 7.99 -7.68 -13.41
C ILE A 254 8.44 -7.56 -14.88
N THR A 255 8.38 -8.64 -15.63
CA THR A 255 8.77 -8.66 -17.03
C THR A 255 7.93 -7.70 -17.88
N ASN A 256 6.62 -7.70 -17.68
CA ASN A 256 5.70 -6.81 -18.38
C ASN A 256 5.90 -5.35 -17.98
N LEU A 257 6.11 -5.06 -16.70
CA LEU A 257 6.40 -3.70 -16.23
C LEU A 257 7.77 -3.19 -16.72
N LYS A 258 8.78 -4.05 -16.88
CA LYS A 258 10.05 -3.69 -17.54
C LYS A 258 9.84 -3.21 -18.98
N ASN A 259 8.88 -3.79 -19.69
CA ASN A 259 8.59 -3.37 -21.06
C ASN A 259 8.02 -1.93 -21.08
N VAL A 260 7.17 -1.54 -20.13
CA VAL A 260 6.69 -0.16 -20.00
C VAL A 260 7.84 0.84 -19.96
N THR A 261 8.91 0.53 -19.23
CA THR A 261 10.07 1.43 -19.09
C THR A 261 10.93 1.50 -20.35
N LYS A 262 10.95 0.45 -21.18
CA LYS A 262 11.67 0.43 -22.46
C LYS A 262 11.00 1.29 -23.53
N PHE A 263 9.66 1.27 -23.61
CA PHE A 263 8.90 2.05 -24.59
C PHE A 263 9.10 3.55 -24.42
N LYS A 264 9.22 4.05 -23.18
CA LYS A 264 9.50 5.48 -22.95
C LYS A 264 10.85 5.93 -23.54
N LYS A 265 11.87 5.07 -23.49
CA LYS A 265 13.21 5.38 -24.06
C LYS A 265 13.18 5.50 -25.58
N ILE A 266 12.28 4.80 -26.25
CA ILE A 266 12.16 4.80 -27.71
C ILE A 266 11.44 6.05 -28.21
N ASN A 267 10.40 6.49 -27.49
CA ASN A 267 9.56 7.62 -27.89
C ASN A 267 10.11 9.00 -27.46
N ASN A 268 11.18 9.04 -26.67
CA ASN A 268 11.88 10.27 -26.27
C ASN A 268 13.18 10.51 -27.06
N LYS A 269 13.43 9.71 -28.11
CA LYS A 269 14.46 9.96 -29.15
C LYS A 269 13.81 10.52 -30.41
#